data_802ef08df7d3eb510737c2a1dd2f44c9
#
_entry.id   802ef08df7d3eb510737c2a1dd2f44c9
#
_cell.length_a   1.000
_cell.length_b   1.000
_cell.length_c   1.000
_cell.angle_alpha   90.00
_cell.angle_beta   90.00
_cell.angle_gamma   90.00
#
_symmetry.space_group_name_H-M   'P 1'
#
loop_
_entity.id
_entity.type
_entity.pdbx_description
1 polymer ?
#
loop_
_entity_poly.entity_id
_entity_poly.type
_entity_poly.pdbx_seq_one_letter_code
_entity_poly.pdbx_strand_id
1 'polypeptide(L)'
;MKKFFVVFSLLLFSFAISAETANDVIKVFCDLDRVPDYNYSTLILENVDRNGKSETLEIKQYGGGDNGLKNVAFDFIAPASVKGMRVLQLEKVKKADDRWVYQPKLRQSRRIPMADRTGAFGGTEFTYNDMTIRNEDEDDNEMMEDPSKVTVNGTEYTCWKIKSTPYKKSEVEYSYRISWFDKKTYIPVRIEFYDTKNKMIKTYECLKIDMVKGVTGIEYPLRRQNCITNLNNGRKTFASVRDFVFDEEISDEYFTQHWLVTGKAPKIKK
;
A
#
# COMPACT_ATOMS: atom_id res chain seq x y z
N MET A 1 8.54 54.61 52.14
CA MET A 1 7.92 53.38 51.67
C MET A 1 7.84 53.48 50.14
N LYS A 2 8.81 52.87 49.43
CA LYS A 2 8.82 52.84 47.97
C LYS A 2 8.15 51.54 47.50
N LYS A 3 7.01 51.66 46.78
CA LYS A 3 6.32 50.49 46.16
C LYS A 3 7.02 50.16 44.88
N PHE A 4 7.62 48.93 44.80
CA PHE A 4 8.13 48.34 43.59
C PHE A 4 6.96 47.68 42.84
N PHE A 5 6.66 48.17 41.63
CA PHE A 5 5.74 47.54 40.70
C PHE A 5 6.56 46.55 39.84
N VAL A 6 6.36 45.24 40.07
CA VAL A 6 6.91 44.23 39.21
C VAL A 6 5.93 44.01 38.05
N VAL A 7 6.29 44.48 36.87
CA VAL A 7 5.56 44.19 35.63
C VAL A 7 5.97 42.79 35.17
N PHE A 8 5.06 41.83 35.33
CA PHE A 8 5.23 40.47 34.82
C PHE A 8 4.87 40.49 33.31
N SER A 9 5.90 40.57 32.46
CA SER A 9 5.73 40.48 31.01
C SER A 9 5.45 39.02 30.66
N LEU A 10 4.17 38.70 30.31
CA LEU A 10 3.76 37.40 29.78
C LEU A 10 4.27 37.31 28.35
N LEU A 11 5.41 36.65 28.15
CA LEU A 11 5.88 36.22 26.84
C LEU A 11 4.96 35.09 26.35
N LEU A 12 3.98 35.45 25.51
CA LEU A 12 3.19 34.51 24.72
C LEU A 12 4.15 33.87 23.67
N PHE A 13 4.71 32.70 24.00
CA PHE A 13 5.32 31.84 23.00
C PHE A 13 4.19 31.28 22.13
N SER A 14 3.96 31.96 21.00
CA SER A 14 3.16 31.39 19.93
C SER A 14 3.96 30.20 19.36
N PHE A 15 3.63 28.99 19.80
CA PHE A 15 4.02 27.79 19.07
C PHE A 15 3.26 27.87 17.73
N ALA A 16 3.95 28.28 16.70
CA ALA A 16 3.47 28.07 15.34
C ALA A 16 3.46 26.53 15.14
N ILE A 17 2.28 25.92 15.27
CA ILE A 17 2.05 24.56 14.80
C ILE A 17 2.23 24.66 13.29
N SER A 18 3.37 24.19 12.79
CA SER A 18 3.59 24.06 11.35
C SER A 18 2.55 23.08 10.83
N ALA A 19 1.75 23.53 9.85
CA ALA A 19 0.84 22.61 9.16
C ALA A 19 1.67 21.53 8.46
N GLU A 20 1.22 20.28 8.54
CA GLU A 20 1.87 19.15 7.84
C GLU A 20 1.85 19.40 6.35
N THR A 21 2.99 19.19 5.71
CA THR A 21 3.10 19.27 4.25
C THR A 21 2.56 17.98 3.62
N ALA A 22 2.28 18.01 2.31
CA ALA A 22 1.88 16.81 1.58
C ALA A 22 2.93 15.68 1.68
N ASN A 23 4.22 16.03 1.63
CA ASN A 23 5.31 15.07 1.79
C ASN A 23 5.36 14.47 3.18
N ASP A 24 5.14 15.26 4.24
CA ASP A 24 5.13 14.75 5.62
C ASP A 24 4.03 13.69 5.80
N VAL A 25 2.81 13.95 5.29
CA VAL A 25 1.69 13.02 5.37
C VAL A 25 2.00 11.72 4.63
N ILE A 26 2.52 11.80 3.40
CA ILE A 26 2.87 10.62 2.58
C ILE A 26 4.01 9.85 3.25
N LYS A 27 5.02 10.55 3.78
CA LYS A 27 6.15 9.92 4.48
C LYS A 27 5.68 9.12 5.69
N VAL A 28 4.79 9.67 6.53
CA VAL A 28 4.22 8.94 7.67
C VAL A 28 3.48 7.69 7.20
N PHE A 29 2.70 7.77 6.13
CA PHE A 29 2.04 6.61 5.55
C PHE A 29 3.04 5.54 5.05
N CYS A 30 4.11 5.95 4.37
CA CYS A 30 5.17 5.04 3.93
C CYS A 30 5.87 4.37 5.11
N ASP A 31 6.17 5.14 6.16
CA ASP A 31 6.81 4.61 7.37
C ASP A 31 5.89 3.62 8.10
N LEU A 32 4.57 3.87 8.17
CA LEU A 32 3.59 2.94 8.75
C LEU A 32 3.48 1.62 7.98
N ASP A 33 3.67 1.63 6.65
CA ASP A 33 3.67 0.40 5.86
C ASP A 33 4.97 -0.42 6.04
N ARG A 34 6.06 0.23 6.45
CA ARG A 34 7.35 -0.44 6.74
C ARG A 34 7.34 -1.17 8.08
N VAL A 35 6.51 -0.75 9.01
CA VAL A 35 6.25 -1.47 10.25
C VAL A 35 4.90 -2.21 10.15
N PRO A 36 4.78 -3.45 10.62
CA PRO A 36 5.78 -4.26 11.35
C PRO A 36 6.92 -4.76 10.46
N ASP A 37 8.07 -5.07 11.07
CA ASP A 37 9.23 -5.61 10.36
C ASP A 37 8.88 -6.93 9.65
N TYR A 38 8.11 -7.79 10.31
CA TYR A 38 7.61 -9.05 9.78
C TYR A 38 6.09 -9.09 9.80
N ASN A 39 5.51 -9.64 8.75
CA ASN A 39 4.09 -9.91 8.69
C ASN A 39 3.78 -11.08 7.76
N TYR A 40 2.70 -11.79 8.03
CA TYR A 40 2.12 -12.71 7.08
C TYR A 40 0.59 -12.67 7.14
N SER A 41 -0.05 -12.96 6.03
CA SER A 41 -1.50 -12.91 5.92
C SER A 41 -2.02 -13.77 4.76
N THR A 42 -3.33 -13.92 4.72
CA THR A 42 -4.05 -14.41 3.55
C THR A 42 -4.76 -13.24 2.88
N LEU A 43 -4.38 -12.96 1.65
CA LEU A 43 -5.02 -11.96 0.79
C LEU A 43 -6.06 -12.66 -0.10
N ILE A 44 -7.31 -12.22 -0.04
CA ILE A 44 -8.40 -12.66 -0.91
C ILE A 44 -8.70 -11.55 -1.90
N LEU A 45 -8.56 -11.84 -3.20
CA LEU A 45 -8.87 -10.90 -4.28
C LEU A 45 -10.07 -11.43 -5.06
N GLU A 46 -11.20 -10.74 -4.99
CA GLU A 46 -12.40 -11.06 -5.76
C GLU A 46 -12.50 -10.12 -6.95
N ASN A 47 -12.30 -10.68 -8.15
CA ASN A 47 -12.48 -9.97 -9.41
C ASN A 47 -13.94 -10.05 -9.82
N VAL A 48 -14.54 -8.90 -10.08
CA VAL A 48 -15.92 -8.80 -10.56
C VAL A 48 -15.92 -8.12 -11.92
N ASP A 49 -16.46 -8.78 -12.93
CA ASP A 49 -16.60 -8.18 -14.25
C ASP A 49 -17.85 -7.27 -14.31
N ARG A 50 -18.01 -6.54 -15.43
CA ARG A 50 -19.15 -5.63 -15.64
C ARG A 50 -20.52 -6.31 -15.62
N ASN A 51 -20.59 -7.65 -15.76
CA ASN A 51 -21.82 -8.43 -15.75
C ASN A 51 -22.09 -9.06 -14.37
N GLY A 52 -21.22 -8.79 -13.37
CA GLY A 52 -21.33 -9.33 -12.02
C GLY A 52 -20.77 -10.74 -11.86
N LYS A 53 -20.12 -11.32 -12.88
CA LYS A 53 -19.43 -12.60 -12.73
C LYS A 53 -18.15 -12.38 -11.93
N SER A 54 -17.93 -13.19 -10.90
CA SER A 54 -16.75 -13.09 -10.05
C SER A 54 -15.83 -14.31 -10.15
N GLU A 55 -14.54 -14.07 -9.91
CA GLU A 55 -13.49 -15.07 -9.69
C GLU A 55 -12.67 -14.64 -8.49
N THR A 56 -12.38 -15.60 -7.59
CA THR A 56 -11.64 -15.32 -6.37
C THR A 56 -10.24 -15.93 -6.42
N LEU A 57 -9.23 -15.12 -6.10
CA LEU A 57 -7.86 -15.55 -5.87
C LEU A 57 -7.60 -15.60 -4.37
N GLU A 58 -6.89 -16.63 -3.92
CA GLU A 58 -6.38 -16.73 -2.56
C GLU A 58 -4.86 -16.77 -2.60
N ILE A 59 -4.22 -15.88 -1.83
CA ILE A 59 -2.79 -15.62 -1.90
C ILE A 59 -2.25 -15.56 -0.48
N LYS A 60 -1.21 -16.34 -0.16
CA LYS A 60 -0.41 -16.13 1.04
C LYS A 60 0.57 -15.00 0.78
N GLN A 61 0.60 -14.04 1.68
CA GLN A 61 1.52 -12.91 1.64
C GLN A 61 2.48 -13.00 2.83
N TYR A 62 3.75 -12.76 2.56
CA TYR A 62 4.82 -12.71 3.56
C TYR A 62 5.56 -11.39 3.37
N GLY A 63 5.77 -10.64 4.43
CA GLY A 63 6.54 -9.41 4.46
C GLY A 63 7.66 -9.50 5.49
N GLY A 64 8.82 -9.01 5.15
CA GLY A 64 9.98 -8.97 6.02
C GLY A 64 11.12 -8.20 5.38
N GLY A 65 12.21 -8.03 6.08
CA GLY A 65 13.41 -7.40 5.53
C GLY A 65 14.35 -6.94 6.62
N ASP A 66 15.59 -6.75 6.25
CA ASP A 66 16.65 -6.25 7.12
C ASP A 66 16.91 -4.78 6.89
N ASN A 67 17.38 -4.08 7.93
CA ASN A 67 17.89 -2.70 7.82
C ASN A 67 16.87 -1.69 7.24
N GLY A 68 15.59 -1.84 7.56
CA GLY A 68 14.50 -0.97 7.11
C GLY A 68 14.07 -1.20 5.65
N LEU A 69 14.57 -2.25 5.00
CA LEU A 69 14.11 -2.68 3.69
C LEU A 69 12.87 -3.56 3.83
N LYS A 70 11.95 -3.45 2.89
CA LYS A 70 10.73 -4.25 2.87
C LYS A 70 10.73 -5.23 1.69
N ASN A 71 10.88 -6.50 2.00
CA ASN A 71 10.71 -7.58 1.03
C ASN A 71 9.30 -8.16 1.13
N VAL A 72 8.71 -8.52 -0.01
CA VAL A 72 7.37 -9.11 -0.05
C VAL A 72 7.36 -10.33 -0.96
N ALA A 73 6.76 -11.40 -0.46
CA ALA A 73 6.57 -12.64 -1.21
C ALA A 73 5.08 -13.00 -1.25
N PHE A 74 4.58 -13.39 -2.42
CA PHE A 74 3.21 -13.82 -2.64
C PHE A 74 3.20 -15.24 -3.20
N ASP A 75 2.38 -16.13 -2.60
CA ASP A 75 2.14 -17.49 -3.06
C ASP A 75 0.65 -17.67 -3.39
N PHE A 76 0.32 -17.86 -4.65
CA PHE A 76 -1.05 -18.06 -5.11
C PHE A 76 -1.49 -19.49 -4.84
N ILE A 77 -2.45 -19.67 -3.94
CA ILE A 77 -2.89 -21.00 -3.49
C ILE A 77 -4.20 -21.44 -4.12
N ALA A 78 -5.02 -20.51 -4.60
CA ALA A 78 -6.25 -20.76 -5.34
C ALA A 78 -6.57 -19.61 -6.33
N PRO A 79 -7.34 -19.88 -7.41
CA PRO A 79 -7.85 -21.15 -7.89
C PRO A 79 -6.76 -21.98 -8.60
N ALA A 80 -7.12 -23.18 -9.07
CA ALA A 80 -6.18 -24.10 -9.76
C ALA A 80 -5.49 -23.48 -10.98
N SER A 81 -6.12 -22.50 -11.64
CA SER A 81 -5.60 -21.77 -12.81
C SER A 81 -4.28 -21.03 -12.52
N VAL A 82 -4.11 -20.52 -11.31
CA VAL A 82 -2.95 -19.72 -10.85
C VAL A 82 -2.18 -20.37 -9.70
N LYS A 83 -2.66 -21.50 -9.17
CA LYS A 83 -2.03 -22.18 -8.02
C LYS A 83 -0.55 -22.46 -8.27
N GLY A 84 0.30 -22.07 -7.32
CA GLY A 84 1.75 -22.20 -7.37
C GLY A 84 2.45 -21.09 -8.17
N MET A 85 1.72 -20.12 -8.73
CA MET A 85 2.33 -18.86 -9.16
C MET A 85 2.88 -18.15 -7.93
N ARG A 86 4.08 -17.58 -8.04
CA ARG A 86 4.70 -16.81 -6.95
C ARG A 86 5.27 -15.51 -7.47
N VAL A 87 5.19 -14.49 -6.63
CA VAL A 87 5.78 -13.18 -6.92
C VAL A 87 6.72 -12.84 -5.77
N LEU A 88 7.89 -12.35 -6.10
CA LEU A 88 8.90 -11.90 -5.14
C LEU A 88 9.26 -10.45 -5.47
N GLN A 89 9.22 -9.61 -4.44
CA GLN A 89 9.68 -8.24 -4.52
C GLN A 89 10.74 -8.03 -3.45
N LEU A 90 11.90 -7.51 -3.87
CA LEU A 90 13.04 -7.21 -3.02
C LEU A 90 13.35 -5.73 -3.13
N GLU A 91 13.13 -5.00 -2.06
CA GLU A 91 13.46 -3.58 -1.98
C GLU A 91 14.97 -3.37 -2.02
N LYS A 92 15.42 -2.28 -2.61
CA LYS A 92 16.84 -1.92 -2.71
C LYS A 92 17.07 -0.48 -2.28
N VAL A 93 18.16 -0.26 -1.56
CA VAL A 93 18.59 1.09 -1.18
C VAL A 93 18.89 1.91 -2.44
N LYS A 94 18.20 3.06 -2.59
CA LYS A 94 18.43 4.06 -3.67
C LYS A 94 18.39 3.49 -5.10
N LYS A 95 17.73 2.37 -5.31
CA LYS A 95 17.54 1.73 -6.63
C LYS A 95 16.11 1.21 -6.73
N ALA A 96 15.66 1.00 -7.97
CA ALA A 96 14.40 0.32 -8.20
C ALA A 96 14.44 -1.11 -7.64
N ASP A 97 13.35 -1.54 -7.02
CA ASP A 97 13.16 -2.90 -6.50
C ASP A 97 13.43 -3.94 -7.57
N ASP A 98 13.86 -5.11 -7.14
CA ASP A 98 13.80 -6.30 -7.98
C ASP A 98 12.46 -7.01 -7.80
N ARG A 99 11.77 -7.22 -8.90
CA ARG A 99 10.49 -7.97 -8.92
C ARG A 99 10.59 -9.16 -9.87
N TRP A 100 10.10 -10.30 -9.39
CA TRP A 100 10.15 -11.56 -10.09
C TRP A 100 8.82 -12.27 -10.02
N VAL A 101 8.46 -13.00 -11.08
CA VAL A 101 7.30 -13.89 -11.09
C VAL A 101 7.73 -15.28 -11.52
N TYR A 102 7.28 -16.31 -10.81
CA TYR A 102 7.36 -17.70 -11.19
C TYR A 102 6.02 -18.18 -11.74
N GLN A 103 6.04 -18.77 -12.91
CA GLN A 103 4.87 -19.33 -13.57
C GLN A 103 4.96 -20.86 -13.58
N PRO A 104 4.16 -21.58 -12.78
CA PRO A 104 4.29 -23.03 -12.59
C PRO A 104 4.03 -23.83 -13.87
N LYS A 105 3.11 -23.36 -14.73
CA LYS A 105 2.84 -24.02 -16.03
C LYS A 105 4.02 -24.00 -16.97
N LEU A 106 4.85 -22.96 -16.92
CA LEU A 106 6.05 -22.81 -17.70
C LEU A 106 7.30 -23.31 -16.98
N ARG A 107 7.21 -23.59 -15.68
CA ARG A 107 8.33 -23.94 -14.78
C ARG A 107 9.48 -22.92 -14.85
N GLN A 108 9.14 -21.64 -15.05
CA GLN A 108 10.10 -20.56 -15.25
C GLN A 108 9.84 -19.40 -14.33
N SER A 109 10.92 -18.79 -13.85
CA SER A 109 10.88 -17.48 -13.22
C SER A 109 11.39 -16.43 -14.20
N ARG A 110 10.77 -15.24 -14.19
CA ARG A 110 11.25 -14.10 -14.96
C ARG A 110 11.23 -12.84 -14.11
N ARG A 111 12.16 -11.94 -14.38
CA ARG A 111 12.12 -10.59 -13.81
C ARG A 111 10.97 -9.81 -14.45
N ILE A 112 10.31 -8.97 -13.63
CA ILE A 112 9.31 -8.01 -14.08
C ILE A 112 10.03 -6.66 -14.26
N PRO A 113 10.31 -6.24 -15.50
CA PRO A 113 10.93 -4.94 -15.75
C PRO A 113 9.99 -3.80 -15.38
N MET A 114 10.53 -2.59 -15.20
CA MET A 114 9.73 -1.40 -14.82
C MET A 114 8.53 -1.18 -15.75
N ALA A 115 8.72 -1.33 -17.05
CA ALA A 115 7.66 -1.13 -18.04
C ALA A 115 6.47 -2.12 -17.90
N ASP A 116 6.71 -3.31 -17.34
CA ASP A 116 5.68 -4.34 -17.16
C ASP A 116 4.93 -4.20 -15.82
N ARG A 117 5.34 -3.30 -14.94
CA ARG A 117 4.75 -3.14 -13.58
C ARG A 117 3.37 -2.52 -13.59
N THR A 118 2.99 -1.87 -14.68
CA THR A 118 1.62 -1.40 -14.93
C THR A 118 0.67 -2.54 -15.34
N GLY A 119 1.21 -3.74 -15.57
CA GLY A 119 0.43 -4.94 -15.88
C GLY A 119 -0.34 -5.47 -14.68
N ALA A 120 -1.41 -6.24 -14.96
CA ALA A 120 -2.31 -6.78 -13.95
C ALA A 120 -1.63 -7.79 -13.02
N PHE A 121 -1.77 -7.61 -11.71
CA PHE A 121 -1.32 -8.55 -10.69
C PHE A 121 -2.29 -9.72 -10.61
N GLY A 122 -1.85 -10.90 -11.06
CA GLY A 122 -2.66 -12.11 -11.04
C GLY A 122 -3.94 -12.06 -11.90
N GLY A 123 -4.05 -11.12 -12.84
CA GLY A 123 -5.25 -10.91 -13.66
C GLY A 123 -6.33 -10.06 -12.99
N THR A 124 -6.02 -9.42 -11.88
CA THR A 124 -6.89 -8.48 -11.14
C THR A 124 -6.81 -7.07 -11.72
N GLU A 125 -7.62 -6.15 -11.21
CA GLU A 125 -7.51 -4.71 -11.54
C GLU A 125 -6.41 -4.00 -10.72
N PHE A 126 -5.79 -4.67 -9.74
CA PHE A 126 -4.53 -4.25 -9.16
C PHE A 126 -3.39 -4.46 -10.15
N THR A 127 -2.51 -3.50 -10.27
CA THR A 127 -1.25 -3.64 -11.02
C THR A 127 -0.13 -4.11 -10.09
N TYR A 128 1.01 -4.52 -10.65
CA TYR A 128 2.20 -4.76 -9.82
C TYR A 128 2.66 -3.50 -9.08
N ASN A 129 2.37 -2.29 -9.60
CA ASN A 129 2.64 -1.05 -8.90
C ASN A 129 1.70 -0.82 -7.71
N ASP A 130 0.43 -1.21 -7.82
CA ASP A 130 -0.53 -1.07 -6.71
C ASP A 130 -0.21 -1.98 -5.50
N MET A 131 0.62 -3.02 -5.70
CA MET A 131 1.07 -3.91 -4.64
C MET A 131 2.24 -3.34 -3.82
N THR A 132 2.63 -2.11 -4.09
CA THR A 132 3.68 -1.37 -3.38
C THR A 132 3.26 0.06 -3.10
N ILE A 133 3.90 0.66 -2.13
CA ILE A 133 3.71 2.09 -1.84
C ILE A 133 4.77 2.88 -2.58
N ARG A 134 4.37 3.97 -3.21
CA ARG A 134 5.28 4.97 -3.76
C ARG A 134 5.72 5.91 -2.64
N ASN A 135 7.03 6.12 -2.54
CA ASN A 135 7.60 7.03 -1.57
C ASN A 135 7.28 8.49 -1.92
N GLU A 136 7.42 9.37 -0.93
CA GLU A 136 7.15 10.80 -1.05
C GLU A 136 8.06 11.51 -2.06
N ASP A 137 9.26 10.96 -2.32
CA ASP A 137 10.26 11.52 -3.25
C ASP A 137 10.10 11.04 -4.71
N GLU A 138 9.13 10.16 -4.98
CA GLU A 138 8.87 9.67 -6.34
C GLU A 138 7.87 10.54 -7.13
N ASP A 139 7.15 11.43 -6.43
CA ASP A 139 6.09 12.27 -6.99
C ASP A 139 6.28 13.73 -6.54
N ASP A 140 5.81 14.68 -7.36
CA ASP A 140 5.56 16.06 -6.96
C ASP A 140 4.21 16.09 -6.22
N ASN A 141 4.24 16.39 -4.92
CA ASN A 141 3.10 16.30 -4.02
C ASN A 141 2.61 17.67 -3.59
N GLU A 142 1.35 17.97 -3.91
CA GLU A 142 0.67 19.23 -3.62
C GLU A 142 -0.49 19.03 -2.66
N MET A 143 -0.52 19.75 -1.52
CA MET A 143 -1.68 19.81 -0.63
C MET A 143 -2.78 20.62 -1.31
N MET A 144 -3.89 19.97 -1.66
CA MET A 144 -5.03 20.62 -2.32
C MET A 144 -6.01 21.21 -1.30
N GLU A 145 -6.27 20.50 -0.21
CA GLU A 145 -7.26 20.86 0.79
C GLU A 145 -6.94 20.23 2.16
N ASP A 146 -6.96 21.02 3.21
CA ASP A 146 -6.77 20.62 4.61
C ASP A 146 -7.61 21.46 5.57
N PRO A 147 -8.64 20.92 6.27
CA PRO A 147 -9.16 19.56 6.14
C PRO A 147 -10.10 19.39 4.94
N SER A 148 -10.12 18.19 4.37
CA SER A 148 -11.10 17.76 3.37
C SER A 148 -11.98 16.65 3.95
N LYS A 149 -13.22 16.52 3.47
CA LYS A 149 -14.13 15.44 3.87
C LYS A 149 -14.42 14.52 2.71
N VAL A 150 -14.44 13.22 2.97
CA VAL A 150 -14.82 12.20 2.00
C VAL A 150 -15.60 11.09 2.68
N THR A 151 -16.62 10.56 2.01
CA THR A 151 -17.38 9.40 2.48
C THR A 151 -16.98 8.18 1.68
N VAL A 152 -16.53 7.13 2.36
CA VAL A 152 -16.19 5.83 1.77
C VAL A 152 -16.97 4.75 2.52
N ASN A 153 -17.67 3.90 1.81
CA ASN A 153 -18.46 2.80 2.37
C ASN A 153 -19.37 3.23 3.56
N GLY A 154 -20.01 4.41 3.44
CA GLY A 154 -20.90 4.96 4.48
C GLY A 154 -20.20 5.63 5.68
N THR A 155 -18.86 5.62 5.75
CA THR A 155 -18.09 6.29 6.79
C THR A 155 -17.54 7.62 6.27
N GLU A 156 -17.80 8.73 7.01
CA GLU A 156 -17.20 10.03 6.74
C GLU A 156 -15.81 10.12 7.39
N TYR A 157 -14.80 10.48 6.58
CA TYR A 157 -13.41 10.70 7.01
C TYR A 157 -13.05 12.18 6.90
N THR A 158 -12.26 12.68 7.85
CA THR A 158 -11.59 13.97 7.77
C THR A 158 -10.16 13.72 7.30
N CYS A 159 -9.78 14.31 6.17
CA CYS A 159 -8.57 13.94 5.43
C CYS A 159 -7.70 15.15 5.07
N TRP A 160 -6.44 14.86 4.77
CA TRP A 160 -5.64 15.66 3.86
C TRP A 160 -5.94 15.22 2.43
N LYS A 161 -6.23 16.17 1.55
CA LYS A 161 -6.42 15.90 0.12
C LYS A 161 -5.17 16.32 -0.62
N ILE A 162 -4.48 15.35 -1.23
CA ILE A 162 -3.18 15.52 -1.84
C ILE A 162 -3.22 15.11 -3.30
N LYS A 163 -2.68 15.96 -4.18
CA LYS A 163 -2.40 15.62 -5.58
C LYS A 163 -0.95 15.20 -5.71
N SER A 164 -0.69 14.04 -6.31
CA SER A 164 0.64 13.51 -6.57
C SER A 164 0.87 13.33 -8.06
N THR A 165 1.91 13.97 -8.61
CA THR A 165 2.27 13.90 -10.03
C THR A 165 3.62 13.19 -10.15
N PRO A 166 3.67 12.00 -10.79
CA PRO A 166 4.92 11.22 -10.91
C PRO A 166 6.01 11.97 -11.67
N TYR A 167 7.23 12.00 -11.10
CA TYR A 167 8.40 12.54 -11.82
C TYR A 167 8.73 11.68 -13.04
N LYS A 168 8.56 10.36 -12.95
CA LYS A 168 8.79 9.40 -14.03
C LYS A 168 7.48 8.81 -14.52
N LYS A 169 6.82 9.51 -15.43
CA LYS A 169 5.50 9.12 -15.99
C LYS A 169 5.49 7.78 -16.72
N SER A 170 6.64 7.33 -17.23
CA SER A 170 6.76 6.02 -17.92
C SER A 170 6.69 4.81 -16.96
N GLU A 171 6.75 5.03 -15.66
CA GLU A 171 6.74 3.95 -14.65
C GLU A 171 5.33 3.64 -14.12
N VAL A 172 4.33 4.47 -14.47
CA VAL A 172 2.94 4.34 -13.99
C VAL A 172 1.93 4.48 -15.13
N GLU A 173 0.72 4.00 -14.91
CA GLU A 173 -0.37 4.01 -15.89
C GLU A 173 -1.23 5.30 -15.88
N TYR A 174 -0.92 6.26 -15.02
CA TYR A 174 -1.68 7.50 -14.82
C TYR A 174 -0.80 8.75 -14.99
N SER A 175 -1.40 9.89 -15.18
CA SER A 175 -0.70 11.18 -15.26
C SER A 175 -0.50 11.83 -13.90
N TYR A 176 -1.52 11.74 -13.04
CA TYR A 176 -1.51 12.14 -11.64
C TYR A 176 -2.59 11.40 -10.87
N ARG A 177 -2.50 11.41 -9.56
CA ARG A 177 -3.52 10.88 -8.64
C ARG A 177 -3.91 11.94 -7.62
N ILE A 178 -5.15 11.83 -7.11
CA ILE A 178 -5.64 12.61 -5.97
C ILE A 178 -5.98 11.63 -4.88
N SER A 179 -5.40 11.82 -3.69
CA SER A 179 -5.53 10.91 -2.55
C SER A 179 -6.10 11.65 -1.34
N TRP A 180 -7.01 10.99 -0.62
CA TRP A 180 -7.55 11.43 0.67
C TRP A 180 -6.95 10.59 1.77
N PHE A 181 -6.02 11.14 2.54
CA PHE A 181 -5.38 10.49 3.68
C PHE A 181 -6.15 10.82 4.96
N ASP A 182 -6.68 9.79 5.64
CA ASP A 182 -7.39 9.96 6.92
C ASP A 182 -6.47 10.54 7.98
N LYS A 183 -6.90 11.63 8.64
CA LYS A 183 -6.11 12.34 9.66
C LYS A 183 -5.84 11.53 10.94
N LYS A 184 -6.56 10.43 11.16
CA LYS A 184 -6.37 9.56 12.32
C LYS A 184 -5.36 8.45 12.09
N THR A 185 -5.36 7.87 10.88
CA THR A 185 -4.60 6.67 10.58
C THR A 185 -3.52 6.87 9.52
N TYR A 186 -3.49 8.04 8.86
CA TYR A 186 -2.65 8.34 7.68
C TYR A 186 -2.89 7.41 6.49
N ILE A 187 -3.91 6.53 6.54
CA ILE A 187 -4.24 5.64 5.44
C ILE A 187 -4.98 6.42 4.34
N PRO A 188 -4.62 6.25 3.06
CA PRO A 188 -5.41 6.76 1.97
C PRO A 188 -6.73 5.98 1.88
N VAL A 189 -7.85 6.65 2.24
CA VAL A 189 -9.18 6.03 2.22
C VAL A 189 -9.80 6.07 0.82
N ARG A 190 -9.38 7.02 -0.03
CA ARG A 190 -9.76 7.11 -1.43
C ARG A 190 -8.59 7.62 -2.27
N ILE A 191 -8.40 7.04 -3.47
CA ILE A 191 -7.46 7.52 -4.48
C ILE A 191 -8.17 7.53 -5.83
N GLU A 192 -8.04 8.62 -6.56
CA GLU A 192 -8.52 8.79 -7.93
C GLU A 192 -7.33 8.95 -8.87
N PHE A 193 -7.30 8.18 -9.94
CA PHE A 193 -6.21 8.18 -10.91
C PHE A 193 -6.69 8.79 -12.24
N TYR A 194 -5.91 9.69 -12.80
CA TYR A 194 -6.25 10.48 -13.97
C TYR A 194 -5.24 10.29 -15.10
N ASP A 195 -5.74 10.23 -16.34
CA ASP A 195 -4.90 10.19 -17.54
C ASP A 195 -4.41 11.59 -17.97
N THR A 196 -3.68 11.65 -19.08
CA THR A 196 -3.15 12.91 -19.66
C THR A 196 -4.23 13.85 -20.17
N LYS A 197 -5.48 13.38 -20.32
CA LYS A 197 -6.64 14.16 -20.74
C LYS A 197 -7.51 14.58 -19.55
N ASN A 198 -7.01 14.44 -18.32
CA ASN A 198 -7.75 14.68 -17.07
C ASN A 198 -9.02 13.81 -16.94
N LYS A 199 -9.07 12.66 -17.61
CA LYS A 199 -10.15 11.69 -17.43
C LYS A 199 -9.77 10.76 -16.27
N MET A 200 -10.70 10.58 -15.33
CA MET A 200 -10.56 9.57 -14.27
C MET A 200 -10.64 8.17 -14.88
N ILE A 201 -9.61 7.37 -14.69
CA ILE A 201 -9.46 6.03 -15.28
C ILE A 201 -9.58 4.88 -14.27
N LYS A 202 -9.24 5.16 -13.01
CA LYS A 202 -9.25 4.15 -11.93
C LYS A 202 -9.55 4.83 -10.60
N THR A 203 -10.21 4.11 -9.68
CA THR A 203 -10.37 4.51 -8.28
C THR A 203 -9.92 3.39 -7.36
N TYR A 204 -9.37 3.77 -6.21
CA TYR A 204 -9.12 2.90 -5.06
C TYR A 204 -9.94 3.43 -3.88
N GLU A 205 -10.55 2.53 -3.12
CA GLU A 205 -11.27 2.85 -1.89
C GLU A 205 -10.89 1.86 -0.79
N CYS A 206 -10.50 2.37 0.37
CA CYS A 206 -10.32 1.56 1.57
C CYS A 206 -11.66 1.44 2.30
N LEU A 207 -12.32 0.30 2.11
CA LEU A 207 -13.69 0.06 2.60
C LEU A 207 -13.74 -0.19 4.11
N LYS A 208 -12.63 -0.66 4.70
CA LYS A 208 -12.52 -0.94 6.13
C LYS A 208 -11.07 -0.83 6.60
N ILE A 209 -10.86 -0.08 7.70
CA ILE A 209 -9.61 -0.03 8.45
C ILE A 209 -9.87 -0.69 9.81
N ASP A 210 -9.03 -1.63 10.20
CA ASP A 210 -9.01 -2.23 11.54
C ASP A 210 -7.70 -1.82 12.24
N MET A 211 -7.77 -1.49 13.54
CA MET A 211 -6.58 -1.40 14.38
C MET A 211 -6.24 -2.81 14.87
N VAL A 212 -5.02 -3.26 14.62
CA VAL A 212 -4.58 -4.63 14.86
C VAL A 212 -3.36 -4.64 15.74
N LYS A 213 -3.40 -5.48 16.78
CA LYS A 213 -2.29 -5.64 17.70
C LYS A 213 -1.33 -6.73 17.22
N GLY A 214 -0.06 -6.39 17.04
CA GLY A 214 1.02 -7.33 16.77
C GLY A 214 1.37 -8.18 18.01
N VAL A 215 2.19 -9.21 17.84
CA VAL A 215 2.64 -10.08 18.96
C VAL A 215 3.50 -9.32 19.96
N THR A 216 4.15 -8.24 19.56
CA THR A 216 4.91 -7.32 20.45
C THR A 216 4.01 -6.40 21.25
N GLY A 217 2.71 -6.32 20.93
CA GLY A 217 1.74 -5.46 21.61
C GLY A 217 1.55 -4.10 20.95
N ILE A 218 2.29 -3.77 19.88
CA ILE A 218 2.13 -2.56 19.08
C ILE A 218 0.85 -2.66 18.24
N GLU A 219 0.12 -1.55 18.11
CA GLU A 219 -1.09 -1.47 17.28
C GLU A 219 -0.78 -0.85 15.92
N TYR A 220 -1.28 -1.50 14.86
CA TYR A 220 -1.09 -1.09 13.47
C TYR A 220 -2.42 -0.87 12.77
N PRO A 221 -2.58 0.18 11.95
CA PRO A 221 -3.75 0.35 11.11
C PRO A 221 -3.66 -0.59 9.88
N LEU A 222 -4.58 -1.55 9.79
CA LEU A 222 -4.66 -2.49 8.69
C LEU A 222 -5.76 -2.08 7.71
N ARG A 223 -5.42 -1.93 6.43
CA ARG A 223 -6.38 -1.81 5.32
C ARG A 223 -7.09 -3.15 5.11
N ARG A 224 -8.11 -3.40 5.93
CA ARG A 224 -8.79 -4.70 6.04
C ARG A 224 -9.53 -5.11 4.77
N GLN A 225 -10.21 -4.13 4.14
CA GLN A 225 -10.94 -4.33 2.91
C GLN A 225 -10.73 -3.14 1.99
N ASN A 226 -10.48 -3.42 0.73
CA ASN A 226 -10.23 -2.41 -0.29
C ASN A 226 -10.96 -2.78 -1.58
N CYS A 227 -11.17 -1.78 -2.44
CA CYS A 227 -11.72 -1.99 -3.77
C CYS A 227 -10.94 -1.14 -4.79
N ILE A 228 -10.51 -1.74 -5.88
CA ILE A 228 -10.08 -1.02 -7.09
C ILE A 228 -11.18 -1.16 -8.14
N THR A 229 -11.53 -0.04 -8.76
CA THR A 229 -12.46 0.00 -9.90
C THR A 229 -11.74 0.57 -11.11
N ASN A 230 -11.72 -0.18 -12.19
CA ASN A 230 -11.25 0.28 -13.49
C ASN A 230 -12.42 0.90 -14.26
N LEU A 231 -12.40 2.21 -14.42
CA LEU A 231 -13.50 2.97 -15.06
C LEU A 231 -13.53 2.82 -16.59
N ASN A 232 -12.46 2.31 -17.21
CA ASN A 232 -12.41 2.11 -18.65
C ASN A 232 -13.15 0.82 -19.09
N ASN A 233 -13.10 -0.23 -18.24
CA ASN A 233 -13.71 -1.52 -18.56
C ASN A 233 -14.87 -1.91 -17.61
N GLY A 234 -15.08 -1.13 -16.53
CA GLY A 234 -16.12 -1.35 -15.52
C GLY A 234 -15.87 -2.53 -14.58
N ARG A 235 -14.67 -3.14 -14.62
CA ARG A 235 -14.30 -4.25 -13.72
C ARG A 235 -13.86 -3.70 -12.37
N LYS A 236 -14.02 -4.55 -11.34
CA LYS A 236 -13.60 -4.26 -9.98
C LYS A 236 -12.82 -5.43 -9.40
N THR A 237 -11.93 -5.12 -8.47
CA THR A 237 -11.32 -6.13 -7.61
C THR A 237 -11.47 -5.69 -6.16
N PHE A 238 -12.15 -6.52 -5.38
CA PHE A 238 -12.20 -6.38 -3.93
C PHE A 238 -11.04 -7.16 -3.33
N ALA A 239 -10.29 -6.51 -2.44
CA ALA A 239 -9.24 -7.14 -1.66
C ALA A 239 -9.66 -7.22 -0.19
N SER A 240 -9.48 -8.37 0.44
CA SER A 240 -9.64 -8.52 1.89
C SER A 240 -8.48 -9.29 2.49
N VAL A 241 -8.01 -8.86 3.67
CA VAL A 241 -6.91 -9.47 4.40
C VAL A 241 -7.48 -10.36 5.51
N ARG A 242 -7.02 -11.62 5.59
CA ARG A 242 -7.39 -12.61 6.62
C ARG A 242 -6.13 -13.21 7.25
N ASP A 243 -6.30 -13.90 8.36
CA ASP A 243 -5.25 -14.69 9.03
C ASP A 243 -3.93 -13.91 9.16
N PHE A 244 -4.01 -12.62 9.48
CA PHE A 244 -2.85 -11.75 9.57
C PHE A 244 -2.17 -11.89 10.93
N VAL A 245 -0.84 -11.87 10.91
CA VAL A 245 0.01 -11.81 12.08
C VAL A 245 1.10 -10.76 11.82
N PHE A 246 1.34 -9.91 12.81
CA PHE A 246 2.35 -8.86 12.78
C PHE A 246 3.39 -9.09 13.87
N ASP A 247 4.63 -8.69 13.62
CA ASP A 247 5.80 -8.76 14.51
C ASP A 247 6.26 -10.20 14.86
N GLU A 248 5.76 -11.22 14.19
CA GLU A 248 6.28 -12.59 14.32
C GLU A 248 7.34 -12.81 13.25
N GLU A 249 8.57 -13.11 13.69
CA GLU A 249 9.69 -13.35 12.79
C GLU A 249 9.40 -14.53 11.85
N ILE A 250 9.63 -14.32 10.57
CA ILE A 250 9.55 -15.35 9.53
C ILE A 250 10.92 -15.54 8.90
N SER A 251 11.16 -16.73 8.32
CA SER A 251 12.45 -17.03 7.71
C SER A 251 12.71 -16.17 6.46
N ASP A 252 13.92 -15.62 6.34
CA ASP A 252 14.38 -14.89 5.16
C ASP A 252 14.42 -15.75 3.89
N GLU A 253 14.33 -17.08 4.02
CA GLU A 253 14.22 -17.98 2.86
C GLU A 253 13.00 -17.71 1.99
N TYR A 254 11.92 -17.11 2.55
CA TYR A 254 10.76 -16.65 1.78
C TYR A 254 11.14 -15.58 0.74
N PHE A 255 12.21 -14.84 0.97
CA PHE A 255 12.65 -13.73 0.11
C PHE A 255 13.79 -14.12 -0.84
N THR A 256 13.89 -15.40 -1.21
CA THR A 256 14.94 -15.92 -2.06
C THR A 256 14.43 -16.40 -3.44
N GLN A 257 15.30 -16.39 -4.44
CA GLN A 257 15.01 -17.01 -5.75
C GLN A 257 14.75 -18.51 -5.62
N HIS A 258 15.36 -19.18 -4.62
CA HIS A 258 15.11 -20.59 -4.36
C HIS A 258 13.64 -20.82 -3.97
N TRP A 259 13.13 -20.05 -3.00
CA TRP A 259 11.72 -20.11 -2.62
C TRP A 259 10.80 -19.76 -3.78
N LEU A 260 11.11 -18.71 -4.53
CA LEU A 260 10.31 -18.31 -5.69
C LEU A 260 10.07 -19.47 -6.65
N VAL A 261 11.10 -20.27 -6.93
CA VAL A 261 11.01 -21.41 -7.87
C VAL A 261 10.40 -22.66 -7.22
N THR A 262 10.81 -22.99 -6.00
CA THR A 262 10.46 -24.28 -5.37
C THR A 262 9.19 -24.21 -4.50
N GLY A 263 8.85 -23.04 -3.96
CA GLY A 263 7.82 -22.85 -2.92
C GLY A 263 8.17 -23.53 -1.59
N LYS A 264 9.41 -23.97 -1.42
CA LYS A 264 9.87 -24.60 -0.19
C LYS A 264 10.42 -23.52 0.73
N ALA A 265 9.74 -23.26 1.82
CA ALA A 265 10.24 -22.47 2.93
C ALA A 265 10.25 -23.32 4.20
N PRO A 266 11.11 -22.99 5.17
CA PRO A 266 11.03 -23.62 6.47
C PRO A 266 9.65 -23.41 7.07
N LYS A 267 9.21 -24.36 7.88
CA LYS A 267 7.97 -24.19 8.63
C LYS A 267 8.15 -23.02 9.60
N ILE A 268 7.18 -22.09 9.60
CA ILE A 268 7.08 -21.10 10.67
C ILE A 268 7.01 -21.90 11.96
N LYS A 269 7.96 -21.68 12.86
CA LYS A 269 7.96 -22.35 14.18
C LYS A 269 6.72 -21.85 14.91
N LYS A 270 5.79 -22.75 15.20
CA LYS A 270 4.64 -22.47 16.05
C LYS A 270 5.06 -22.42 17.50
#